data_0f2c0dc3fb3090837473986829053cbc
#
_entry.id   0f2c0dc3fb3090837473986829053cbc
#
_cell.length_a   1.000
_cell.length_b   1.000
_cell.length_c   1.000
_cell.angle_alpha   90.00
_cell.angle_beta   90.00
_cell.angle_gamma   90.00
#
_symmetry.space_group_name_H-M   'P 1'
#
loop_
_entity.id
_entity.type
_entity.pdbx_description
1 polymer ?
#
loop_
_entity_poly.entity_id
_entity_poly.type
_entity_poly.pdbx_seq_one_letter_code
_entity_poly.pdbx_strand_id
1 'polypeptide(L)'
;MAVADKARQDRAAQTLRAFLPLIDTKAAPIGPMRVKPGASAPDVGWFRRLGVPSLGLFTHGERYFDYHHTAADTVDKVDPAELGRAAAAMATLAWHLAERGPRLGD
;
A
#
# COMPACT_ATOMS: atom_id res chain seq x y z
N MET A 1 -14.50 18.90 -3.66
CA MET A 1 -13.32 18.22 -3.07
C MET A 1 -13.48 16.72 -3.10
N ALA A 2 -14.51 16.12 -2.51
CA ALA A 2 -14.67 14.66 -2.43
C ALA A 2 -14.76 13.97 -3.81
N VAL A 3 -15.47 14.57 -4.78
CA VAL A 3 -15.62 14.00 -6.13
C VAL A 3 -14.30 14.04 -6.90
N ALA A 4 -13.57 15.15 -6.81
CA ALA A 4 -12.26 15.29 -7.45
C ALA A 4 -11.24 14.34 -6.84
N ASP A 5 -11.26 14.18 -5.51
CA ASP A 5 -10.41 13.23 -4.80
C ASP A 5 -10.68 11.81 -5.25
N LYS A 6 -11.96 11.43 -5.34
CA LYS A 6 -12.32 10.08 -5.78
C LYS A 6 -11.88 9.81 -7.22
N ALA A 7 -12.13 10.74 -8.13
CA ALA A 7 -11.72 10.60 -9.52
C ALA A 7 -10.20 10.46 -9.65
N ARG A 8 -9.43 11.23 -8.89
CA ARG A 8 -7.98 11.15 -8.86
C ARG A 8 -7.51 9.81 -8.32
N GLN A 9 -8.11 9.32 -7.24
CA GLN A 9 -7.80 8.01 -6.67
C GLN A 9 -8.12 6.89 -7.66
N ASP A 10 -9.24 6.96 -8.35
CA ASP A 10 -9.62 5.97 -9.36
C ASP A 10 -8.62 5.94 -10.52
N ARG A 11 -8.20 7.11 -11.02
CA ARG A 11 -7.17 7.20 -12.06
C ARG A 11 -5.83 6.65 -11.58
N ALA A 12 -5.43 6.99 -10.38
CA ALA A 12 -4.21 6.48 -9.77
C ALA A 12 -4.24 4.96 -9.67
N ALA A 13 -5.36 4.38 -9.24
CA ALA A 13 -5.52 2.93 -9.16
C ALA A 13 -5.43 2.26 -10.54
N GLN A 14 -6.06 2.84 -11.56
CA GLN A 14 -5.98 2.33 -12.94
C GLN A 14 -4.55 2.36 -13.46
N THR A 15 -3.86 3.48 -13.27
CA THR A 15 -2.46 3.66 -13.68
C THR A 15 -1.56 2.66 -12.97
N LEU A 16 -1.75 2.47 -11.68
CA LEU A 16 -0.96 1.54 -10.88
C LEU A 16 -1.21 0.09 -11.28
N ARG A 17 -2.46 -0.29 -11.59
CA ARG A 17 -2.78 -1.64 -12.08
C ARG A 17 -2.05 -1.97 -13.38
N ALA A 18 -1.91 -1.00 -14.26
CA ALA A 18 -1.15 -1.19 -15.50
C ALA A 18 0.36 -1.26 -15.25
N PHE A 19 0.85 -0.55 -14.24
CA PHE A 19 2.28 -0.49 -13.92
C PHE A 19 2.78 -1.69 -13.12
N LEU A 20 2.01 -2.19 -12.17
CA LEU A 20 2.46 -3.26 -11.25
C LEU A 20 2.98 -4.52 -11.95
N PRO A 21 2.37 -5.03 -13.04
CA PRO A 21 2.91 -6.20 -13.73
C PRO A 21 4.29 -5.99 -14.36
N LEU A 22 4.70 -4.73 -14.53
CA LEU A 22 6.00 -4.39 -15.10
C LEU A 22 7.13 -4.37 -14.07
N ILE A 23 6.78 -4.45 -12.78
CA ILE A 23 7.76 -4.45 -11.70
C ILE A 23 8.40 -5.84 -11.63
N ASP A 24 9.73 -5.86 -11.67
CA ASP A 24 10.49 -7.08 -11.45
C ASP A 24 10.54 -7.39 -9.95
N THR A 25 9.84 -8.42 -9.55
CA THR A 25 9.80 -8.90 -8.16
C THR A 25 10.66 -10.13 -7.91
N LYS A 26 11.44 -10.57 -8.90
CA LYS A 26 12.25 -11.81 -8.78
C LYS A 26 13.30 -11.73 -7.69
N ALA A 27 13.83 -10.54 -7.44
CA ALA A 27 14.84 -10.32 -6.41
C ALA A 27 14.24 -10.22 -4.99
N ALA A 28 12.94 -10.12 -4.88
CA ALA A 28 12.26 -10.00 -3.59
C ALA A 28 11.19 -11.10 -3.46
N PRO A 29 11.10 -11.80 -2.33
CA PRO A 29 10.15 -12.90 -2.15
C PRO A 29 8.74 -12.40 -1.83
N ILE A 30 8.24 -11.48 -2.62
CA ILE A 30 6.94 -10.83 -2.38
C ILE A 30 5.84 -11.28 -3.35
N GLY A 31 6.23 -11.99 -4.41
CA GLY A 31 5.28 -12.41 -5.44
C GLY A 31 4.65 -11.23 -6.21
N PRO A 32 3.65 -11.51 -7.05
CA PRO A 32 2.99 -10.47 -7.83
C PRO A 32 2.18 -9.53 -6.94
N MET A 33 2.31 -8.23 -7.18
CA MET A 33 1.52 -7.21 -6.49
C MET A 33 0.18 -7.00 -7.17
N ARG A 34 -0.83 -6.69 -6.37
CA ARG A 34 -2.18 -6.38 -6.85
C ARG A 34 -2.70 -5.11 -6.20
N VAL A 35 -3.49 -4.36 -6.95
CA VAL A 35 -4.21 -3.20 -6.44
C VAL A 35 -5.71 -3.49 -6.46
N LYS A 36 -6.35 -3.16 -5.37
CA LYS A 36 -7.82 -3.19 -5.28
C LYS A 36 -8.32 -1.91 -4.59
N PRO A 37 -9.56 -1.50 -4.86
CA PRO A 37 -10.16 -0.40 -4.12
C PRO A 37 -10.17 -0.70 -2.61
N GLY A 38 -9.91 0.33 -1.83
CA GLY A 38 -9.88 0.20 -0.38
C GLY A 38 -9.61 1.53 0.29
N ALA A 39 -9.44 1.50 1.58
CA ALA A 39 -9.06 2.64 2.38
C ALA A 39 -7.59 2.58 2.76
N SER A 40 -6.95 3.73 2.82
CA SER A 40 -5.61 3.86 3.38
C SER A 40 -5.69 4.07 4.89
N ALA A 41 -4.53 3.93 5.56
CA ALA A 41 -4.45 4.14 7.00
C ALA A 41 -4.80 5.59 7.39
N PRO A 42 -5.31 5.80 8.62
CA PRO A 42 -5.68 7.14 9.10
C PRO A 42 -4.55 8.17 9.02
N ASP A 43 -3.32 7.75 9.23
CA ASP A 43 -2.14 8.62 9.25
C ASP A 43 -1.92 9.36 7.94
N VAL A 44 -2.34 8.78 6.82
CA VAL A 44 -2.22 9.39 5.49
C VAL A 44 -3.50 10.07 5.02
N GLY A 45 -4.53 10.08 5.83
CA GLY A 45 -5.83 10.66 5.48
C GLY A 45 -5.76 12.15 5.15
N TRP A 46 -4.85 12.88 5.77
CA TRP A 46 -4.62 14.29 5.48
C TRP A 46 -4.16 14.52 4.04
N PHE A 47 -3.20 13.74 3.58
CA PHE A 47 -2.70 13.84 2.21
C PHE A 47 -3.79 13.55 1.19
N ARG A 48 -4.69 12.62 1.51
CA ARG A 48 -5.84 12.31 0.67
C ARG A 48 -6.75 13.52 0.48
N ARG A 49 -6.96 14.32 1.54
CA ARG A 49 -7.73 15.56 1.46
C ARG A 49 -7.10 16.60 0.53
N LEU A 50 -5.79 16.54 0.40
CA LEU A 50 -5.03 17.39 -0.52
C LEU A 50 -4.99 16.84 -1.96
N GLY A 51 -5.71 15.76 -2.23
CA GLY A 51 -5.77 15.13 -3.55
C GLY A 51 -4.57 14.26 -3.87
N VAL A 52 -3.75 13.92 -2.88
CA VAL A 52 -2.61 13.00 -3.08
C VAL A 52 -3.13 11.57 -3.09
N PRO A 53 -2.84 10.77 -4.14
CA PRO A 53 -3.18 9.36 -4.15
C PRO A 53 -2.53 8.63 -2.99
N SER A 54 -3.32 7.83 -2.28
CA SER A 54 -2.87 7.10 -1.10
C SER A 54 -3.01 5.60 -1.33
N LEU A 55 -2.00 4.85 -0.90
CA LEU A 55 -1.95 3.41 -1.00
C LEU A 55 -1.78 2.81 0.40
N GLY A 56 -2.53 1.78 0.69
CA GLY A 56 -2.35 0.99 1.89
C GLY A 56 -1.77 -0.37 1.53
N LEU A 57 -0.78 -0.83 2.27
CA LEU A 57 -0.32 -2.20 2.17
C LEU A 57 -1.34 -3.10 2.84
N PHE A 58 -1.86 -4.04 2.09
CA PHE A 58 -2.80 -5.04 2.62
C PHE A 58 -2.04 -6.32 2.95
N THR A 59 -2.02 -6.68 4.22
CA THR A 59 -1.36 -7.89 4.72
C THR A 59 -2.41 -8.87 5.26
N HIS A 60 -1.97 -10.09 5.57
CA HIS A 60 -2.81 -11.05 6.28
C HIS A 60 -3.08 -10.54 7.70
N GLY A 61 -4.30 -10.13 7.94
CA GLY A 61 -4.71 -9.55 9.22
C GLY A 61 -5.65 -10.45 10.02
N GLU A 62 -5.49 -11.78 9.91
CA GLU A 62 -6.41 -12.75 10.52
C GLU A 62 -6.56 -12.56 12.02
N ARG A 63 -5.49 -12.18 12.70
CA ARG A 63 -5.48 -11.94 14.15
C ARG A 63 -5.40 -10.47 14.52
N TYR A 64 -5.59 -9.56 13.57
CA TYR A 64 -5.46 -8.13 13.79
C TYR A 64 -6.35 -7.63 14.93
N PHE A 65 -7.62 -8.00 14.92
CA PHE A 65 -8.57 -7.56 15.95
C PHE A 65 -8.42 -8.27 17.28
N ASP A 66 -7.63 -9.35 17.35
CA ASP A 66 -7.30 -9.99 18.63
C ASP A 66 -6.41 -9.10 19.48
N TYR A 67 -5.59 -8.28 18.84
CA TYR A 67 -4.59 -7.45 19.53
C TYR A 67 -4.83 -5.95 19.39
N HIS A 68 -5.49 -5.52 18.31
CA HIS A 68 -5.67 -4.11 17.97
C HIS A 68 -6.22 -3.29 19.13
N HIS A 69 -5.49 -2.25 19.53
CA HIS A 69 -5.83 -1.35 20.63
C HIS A 69 -6.07 -2.06 21.96
N THR A 70 -5.36 -3.15 22.21
CA THR A 70 -5.41 -3.89 23.47
C THR A 70 -4.05 -3.90 24.17
N ALA A 71 -4.05 -4.27 25.46
CA ALA A 71 -2.79 -4.43 26.21
C ALA A 71 -1.94 -5.59 25.68
N ALA A 72 -2.52 -6.52 24.92
CA ALA A 72 -1.81 -7.62 24.29
C ALA A 72 -1.11 -7.23 22.98
N ASP A 73 -1.30 -6.01 22.49
CA ASP A 73 -0.66 -5.48 21.29
C ASP A 73 0.78 -5.09 21.60
N THR A 74 1.65 -6.08 21.62
CA THR A 74 3.06 -5.97 21.96
C THR A 74 3.92 -6.49 20.81
N VAL A 75 5.21 -6.13 20.81
CA VAL A 75 6.13 -6.43 19.70
C VAL A 75 6.29 -7.93 19.44
N ASP A 76 6.08 -8.78 20.44
CA ASP A 76 6.15 -10.23 20.29
C ASP A 76 5.04 -10.83 19.40
N LYS A 77 3.97 -10.04 19.12
CA LYS A 77 2.90 -10.42 18.19
C LYS A 77 3.27 -10.20 16.73
N VAL A 78 4.35 -9.49 16.46
CA VAL A 78 4.83 -9.24 15.10
C VAL A 78 5.69 -10.41 14.63
N ASP A 79 5.30 -11.03 13.51
CA ASP A 79 6.12 -12.03 12.85
C ASP A 79 7.25 -11.34 12.08
N PRO A 80 8.53 -11.59 12.43
CA PRO A 80 9.66 -10.94 11.74
C PRO A 80 9.70 -11.25 10.24
N ALA A 81 9.33 -12.44 9.82
CA ALA A 81 9.32 -12.82 8.41
C ALA A 81 8.25 -12.07 7.63
N GLU A 82 7.06 -11.92 8.18
CA GLU A 82 5.99 -11.14 7.56
C GLU A 82 6.32 -9.66 7.51
N LEU A 83 6.91 -9.12 8.57
CA LEU A 83 7.37 -7.74 8.58
C LEU A 83 8.42 -7.49 7.50
N GLY A 84 9.37 -8.42 7.35
CA GLY A 84 10.39 -8.36 6.31
C GLY A 84 9.79 -8.36 4.90
N ARG A 85 8.80 -9.21 4.66
CA ARG A 85 8.09 -9.23 3.37
C ARG A 85 7.32 -7.94 3.10
N ALA A 86 6.65 -7.41 4.11
CA ALA A 86 5.94 -6.14 3.99
C ALA A 86 6.89 -4.99 3.68
N ALA A 87 8.01 -4.92 4.37
CA ALA A 87 9.06 -3.92 4.12
C ALA A 87 9.62 -4.05 2.70
N ALA A 88 9.90 -5.26 2.24
CA ALA A 88 10.39 -5.52 0.89
C ALA A 88 9.36 -5.10 -0.18
N ALA A 89 8.09 -5.38 0.04
CA ALA A 89 7.02 -4.97 -0.87
C ALA A 89 6.91 -3.45 -0.99
N MET A 90 6.92 -2.75 0.13
CA MET A 90 6.86 -1.28 0.15
C MET A 90 8.10 -0.66 -0.50
N ALA A 91 9.29 -1.15 -0.17
CA ALA A 91 10.54 -0.66 -0.73
C ALA A 91 10.60 -0.89 -2.25
N THR A 92 10.21 -2.05 -2.71
CA THR A 92 10.17 -2.40 -4.14
C THR A 92 9.22 -1.49 -4.89
N LEU A 93 8.01 -1.30 -4.38
CA LEU A 93 7.03 -0.41 -5.00
C LEU A 93 7.52 1.04 -5.03
N ALA A 94 8.01 1.55 -3.91
CA ALA A 94 8.51 2.92 -3.80
C ALA A 94 9.68 3.16 -4.76
N TRP A 95 10.61 2.23 -4.85
CA TRP A 95 11.75 2.32 -5.77
C TRP A 95 11.30 2.39 -7.23
N HIS A 96 10.44 1.48 -7.65
CA HIS A 96 10.00 1.43 -9.05
C HIS A 96 9.13 2.63 -9.41
N LEU A 97 8.28 3.10 -8.50
CA LEU A 97 7.51 4.33 -8.73
C LEU A 97 8.41 5.55 -8.86
N ALA A 98 9.45 5.65 -8.04
CA ALA A 98 10.38 6.76 -8.09
C ALA A 98 11.23 6.75 -9.37
N GLU A 99 11.69 5.57 -9.79
CA GLU A 99 12.62 5.43 -10.92
C GLU A 99 11.92 5.46 -12.28
N ARG A 100 10.79 4.79 -12.40
CA ARG A 100 10.13 4.54 -13.69
C ARG A 100 8.62 4.70 -13.64
N GLY A 101 8.09 5.05 -12.48
CA GLY A 101 6.65 5.10 -12.29
C GLY A 101 5.98 6.21 -13.07
N PRO A 102 4.77 5.98 -13.54
CA PRO A 102 3.94 7.02 -14.07
C PRO A 102 3.51 7.99 -12.97
N ARG A 103 3.09 9.18 -13.35
CA ARG A 103 2.44 10.08 -12.41
C ARG A 103 1.09 9.50 -12.03
N LEU A 104 0.85 9.36 -10.74
CA LEU A 104 -0.42 8.86 -10.23
C LEU A 104 -1.40 10.02 -10.04
N GLY A 105 -2.62 9.83 -10.56
CA GLY A 105 -3.71 10.79 -10.34
C GLY A 105 -3.75 11.98 -11.31
N ASP A 106 -2.87 12.01 -12.29
CA ASP A 106 -2.92 13.04 -13.34
C ASP A 106 -3.96 12.74 -14.42
#